data_98ad498f45e6b704b2cda061a1373784
#
_entry.id   98ad498f45e6b704b2cda061a1373784
#
_cell.length_a   1.000
_cell.length_b   1.000
_cell.length_c   1.000
_cell.angle_alpha   90.00
_cell.angle_beta   90.00
_cell.angle_gamma   90.00
#
_symmetry.space_group_name_H-M   'P 1'
#
loop_
_entity.id
_entity.type
_entity.pdbx_description
1 polymer ?
#
loop_
_entity_poly.entity_id
_entity_poly.type
_entity_poly.pdbx_seq_one_letter_code
_entity_poly.pdbx_strand_id
1 'polypeptide(L)'
;MNQLQKYTWLIDTIRRAGKISHKDLSDKWERNKDLSDCKPLHRATFNRWRDAIFEQFSIIIDCQKVGGYLYYIAIPEDIDEDKLQKWMLDSF
;
A
#
# COMPACT_ATOMS: atom_id res chain seq x y z
N MET A 1 -5.25 -13.30 -10.38
CA MET A 1 -5.43 -12.21 -9.41
C MET A 1 -5.00 -10.91 -10.05
N ASN A 2 -5.85 -9.88 -10.01
CA ASN A 2 -5.52 -8.65 -10.72
C ASN A 2 -4.64 -7.71 -9.90
N GLN A 3 -3.97 -6.82 -10.59
CA GLN A 3 -3.03 -5.86 -10.00
C GLN A 3 -3.72 -4.88 -9.07
N LEU A 4 -4.98 -4.55 -9.36
CA LEU A 4 -5.76 -3.61 -8.56
C LEU A 4 -5.99 -4.14 -7.13
N GLN A 5 -6.24 -5.43 -6.98
CA GLN A 5 -6.40 -6.05 -5.66
C GLN A 5 -5.12 -5.92 -4.81
N LYS A 6 -3.97 -6.08 -5.44
CA LYS A 6 -2.68 -5.94 -4.77
C LYS A 6 -2.45 -4.50 -4.30
N TYR A 7 -2.76 -3.54 -5.15
CA TYR A 7 -2.64 -2.12 -4.80
C TYR A 7 -3.60 -1.74 -3.68
N THR A 8 -4.84 -2.21 -3.75
CA THR A 8 -5.84 -1.95 -2.72
C THR A 8 -5.40 -2.53 -1.38
N TRP A 9 -4.87 -3.75 -1.38
CA TRP A 9 -4.34 -4.37 -0.17
C TRP A 9 -3.23 -3.52 0.45
N LEU A 10 -2.29 -3.06 -0.37
CA LEU A 10 -1.16 -2.26 0.11
C LEU A 10 -1.62 -0.95 0.73
N ILE A 11 -2.48 -0.23 0.04
CA ILE A 11 -3.01 1.06 0.50
C ILE A 11 -3.78 0.87 1.83
N ASP A 12 -4.66 -0.11 1.88
CA ASP A 12 -5.47 -0.37 3.07
C ASP A 12 -4.60 -0.77 4.26
N THR A 13 -3.60 -1.62 4.04
CA THR A 13 -2.71 -2.09 5.09
C THR A 13 -1.91 -0.93 5.69
N ILE A 14 -1.33 -0.07 4.84
CA ILE A 14 -0.58 1.10 5.30
C ILE A 14 -1.51 2.08 6.03
N ARG A 15 -2.67 2.33 5.47
CA ARG A 15 -3.65 3.27 6.05
C ARG A 15 -4.06 2.83 7.45
N ARG A 16 -4.36 1.55 7.64
CA ARG A 16 -4.78 1.02 8.94
C ARG A 16 -3.66 1.06 9.97
N ALA A 17 -2.44 0.81 9.53
CA ALA A 17 -1.28 0.85 10.42
C ALA A 17 -0.87 2.27 10.79
N GLY A 18 -1.21 3.25 9.95
CA GLY A 18 -0.72 4.61 10.05
C GLY A 18 0.68 4.73 9.48
N LYS A 19 1.65 4.09 10.13
CA LYS A 19 3.03 3.99 9.66
C LYS A 19 3.50 2.54 9.83
N ILE A 20 4.21 2.01 8.83
CA ILE A 20 4.64 0.62 8.84
C ILE A 20 5.96 0.45 8.10
N SER A 21 6.85 -0.41 8.60
CA SER A 21 8.10 -0.72 7.93
C SER A 21 7.89 -1.68 6.77
N HIS A 22 8.84 -1.71 5.84
CA HIS A 22 8.81 -2.67 4.72
C HIS A 22 8.82 -4.11 5.25
N LYS A 23 9.59 -4.38 6.30
CA LYS A 23 9.65 -5.70 6.91
C LYS A 23 8.28 -6.16 7.39
N ASP A 24 7.57 -5.29 8.11
CA ASP A 24 6.23 -5.62 8.63
C ASP A 24 5.22 -5.76 7.49
N LEU A 25 5.34 -4.93 6.45
CA LEU A 25 4.51 -5.07 5.24
C LEU A 25 4.75 -6.42 4.57
N SER A 26 6.01 -6.82 4.43
CA SER A 26 6.36 -8.10 3.82
C SER A 26 5.83 -9.27 4.64
N ASP A 27 5.93 -9.19 5.97
CA ASP A 27 5.38 -10.23 6.85
C ASP A 27 3.87 -10.37 6.70
N LYS A 28 3.16 -9.26 6.65
CA LYS A 28 1.71 -9.25 6.45
C LYS A 28 1.34 -9.76 5.06
N TRP A 29 2.13 -9.42 4.06
CA TRP A 29 1.93 -9.89 2.69
C TRP A 29 2.08 -11.40 2.59
N GLU A 30 3.13 -11.97 3.19
CA GLU A 30 3.35 -13.41 3.21
C GLU A 30 2.20 -14.17 3.88
N ARG A 31 1.63 -13.60 4.93
CA ARG A 31 0.50 -14.20 5.65
C ARG A 31 -0.79 -14.17 4.84
N ASN A 32 -0.90 -13.29 3.88
CA ASN A 32 -2.05 -13.23 2.99
C ASN A 32 -1.86 -14.21 1.84
N LYS A 33 -2.13 -15.47 2.10
CA LYS A 33 -1.88 -16.57 1.17
C LYS A 33 -2.62 -16.42 -0.15
N ASP A 34 -3.80 -15.83 -0.12
CA ASP A 34 -4.62 -15.66 -1.32
C ASP A 34 -4.02 -14.69 -2.33
N LEU A 35 -3.31 -13.67 -1.84
CA LEU A 35 -2.71 -12.65 -2.70
C LEU A 35 -1.24 -12.89 -3.00
N SER A 36 -0.49 -13.38 -2.01
CA SER A 36 0.96 -13.44 -2.09
C SER A 36 1.50 -14.78 -2.55
N ASP A 37 0.68 -15.83 -2.46
CA ASP A 37 1.13 -17.19 -2.70
C ASP A 37 2.30 -17.58 -1.77
N CYS A 38 2.26 -17.06 -0.54
CA CYS A 38 3.27 -17.24 0.51
C CYS A 38 4.67 -16.70 0.14
N LYS A 39 4.74 -15.78 -0.82
CA LYS A 39 6.00 -15.16 -1.22
C LYS A 39 6.21 -13.82 -0.54
N PRO A 40 7.45 -13.44 -0.21
CA PRO A 40 7.71 -12.15 0.40
C PRO A 40 7.47 -10.99 -0.58
N LEU A 41 7.19 -9.82 -0.03
CA LEU A 41 7.08 -8.60 -0.82
C LEU A 41 8.48 -7.98 -0.95
N HIS A 42 9.13 -8.22 -2.07
CA HIS A 42 10.46 -7.68 -2.33
C HIS A 42 10.41 -6.15 -2.47
N ARG A 43 11.50 -5.49 -2.06
CA ARG A 43 11.58 -4.04 -2.08
C ARG A 43 11.38 -3.47 -3.49
N ALA A 44 11.95 -4.10 -4.50
CA ALA A 44 11.81 -3.66 -5.89
C ALA A 44 10.34 -3.71 -6.33
N THR A 45 9.63 -4.78 -5.99
CA THR A 45 8.20 -4.92 -6.31
C THR A 45 7.39 -3.87 -5.57
N PHE A 46 7.68 -3.66 -4.29
CA PHE A 46 7.01 -2.65 -3.48
C PHE A 46 7.17 -1.25 -4.07
N ASN A 47 8.38 -0.90 -4.48
CA ASN A 47 8.65 0.41 -5.08
C ASN A 47 7.91 0.58 -6.41
N ARG A 48 7.84 -0.46 -7.24
CA ARG A 48 7.06 -0.42 -8.48
C ARG A 48 5.57 -0.19 -8.20
N TRP A 49 5.03 -0.83 -7.16
CA TRP A 49 3.63 -0.64 -6.78
C TRP A 49 3.38 0.77 -6.28
N ARG A 50 4.32 1.35 -5.53
CA ARG A 50 4.22 2.75 -5.09
C ARG A 50 4.12 3.70 -6.28
N ASP A 51 4.98 3.51 -7.27
CA ASP A 51 4.99 4.34 -8.48
C ASP A 51 3.70 4.18 -9.28
N ALA A 52 3.23 2.95 -9.45
CA ALA A 52 1.98 2.67 -10.17
C ALA A 52 0.77 3.26 -9.45
N ILE A 53 0.73 3.15 -8.12
CA ILE A 53 -0.36 3.72 -7.31
C ILE A 53 -0.38 5.24 -7.47
N PHE A 54 0.79 5.87 -7.46
CA PHE A 54 0.86 7.32 -7.69
C PHE A 54 0.36 7.71 -9.07
N GLU A 55 0.79 6.98 -10.12
CA GLU A 55 0.39 7.29 -11.49
C GLU A 55 -1.10 7.09 -11.72
N GLN A 56 -1.68 6.03 -11.16
CA GLN A 56 -3.08 5.67 -11.43
C GLN A 56 -4.06 6.39 -10.52
N PHE A 57 -3.69 6.67 -9.28
CA PHE A 57 -4.62 7.16 -8.26
C PHE A 57 -4.19 8.44 -7.57
N SER A 58 -3.02 8.95 -7.90
CA SER A 58 -2.42 10.16 -7.28
C SER A 58 -2.26 10.00 -5.75
N ILE A 59 -2.09 8.78 -5.29
CA ILE A 59 -1.85 8.47 -3.88
C ILE A 59 -0.35 8.33 -3.65
N ILE A 60 0.19 9.10 -2.71
CA ILE A 60 1.61 9.08 -2.40
C ILE A 60 1.84 8.21 -1.16
N ILE A 61 2.64 7.16 -1.32
CA ILE A 61 3.16 6.38 -0.20
C ILE A 61 4.56 6.91 0.08
N ASP A 62 4.68 7.69 1.14
CA ASP A 62 5.94 8.34 1.51
C ASP A 62 6.67 7.54 2.57
N CYS A 63 7.91 7.92 2.84
CA CYS A 63 8.77 7.22 3.79
C CYS A 63 9.34 8.19 4.81
N GLN A 64 9.10 7.92 6.09
CA GLN A 64 9.71 8.65 7.19
C GLN A 64 11.05 7.98 7.50
N LYS A 65 12.15 8.73 7.37
CA LYS A 65 13.50 8.20 7.58
C LYS A 65 13.98 8.28 9.03
N VAL A 66 13.42 9.20 9.80
CA VAL A 66 13.81 9.41 11.20
C VAL A 66 13.12 8.36 12.07
N GLY A 67 13.90 7.63 12.88
CA GLY A 67 13.39 6.57 13.73
C GLY A 67 13.17 5.24 13.02
N GLY A 68 13.75 5.07 11.82
CA GLY A 68 13.57 3.89 10.97
C GLY A 68 12.75 4.23 9.72
N TYR A 69 12.83 3.39 8.72
CA TYR A 69 12.12 3.61 7.46
C TYR A 69 10.67 3.15 7.62
N LEU A 70 9.78 4.10 7.93
CA LEU A 70 8.36 3.83 8.08
C LEU A 70 7.60 4.45 6.91
N TYR A 71 6.76 3.65 6.28
CA TYR A 71 5.94 4.09 5.16
C TYR A 71 4.56 4.50 5.63
N TYR A 72 4.03 5.55 5.03
CA TYR A 72 2.70 6.08 5.38
C TYR A 72 2.07 6.71 4.14
N ILE A 73 0.76 6.84 4.16
CA ILE A 73 0.05 7.49 3.06
C ILE A 73 0.03 8.99 3.31
N ALA A 74 0.74 9.72 2.45
CA ALA A 74 0.67 11.18 2.42
C ALA A 74 -0.56 11.56 1.61
N ILE A 75 -1.67 11.85 2.29
CA ILE A 75 -2.89 12.27 1.62
C ILE A 75 -2.75 13.75 1.29
N PRO A 76 -2.66 14.13 0.00
CA PRO A 76 -2.77 15.55 -0.36
C PRO A 76 -4.11 16.07 0.12
N GLU A 77 -4.17 17.34 0.53
CA GLU A 77 -5.39 17.97 1.06
C GLU A 77 -6.59 17.83 0.12
N ASP A 78 -6.33 17.53 -1.14
CA ASP A 78 -7.34 17.41 -2.19
C ASP A 78 -7.96 16.02 -2.30
N ILE A 79 -7.42 15.00 -1.63
CA ILE A 79 -7.99 13.65 -1.70
C ILE A 79 -9.01 13.49 -0.60
N ASP A 80 -10.26 13.41 -1.02
CA ASP A 80 -11.36 13.08 -0.15
C ASP A 80 -11.23 11.62 0.29
N GLU A 81 -11.23 11.39 1.58
CA GLU A 81 -11.17 10.05 2.17
C GLU A 81 -12.33 9.18 1.69
N ASP A 82 -13.49 9.78 1.45
CA ASP A 82 -14.66 9.09 0.92
C ASP A 82 -14.42 8.55 -0.49
N LYS A 83 -13.70 9.28 -1.32
CA LYS A 83 -13.36 8.82 -2.68
C LYS A 83 -12.42 7.63 -2.63
N LEU A 84 -11.46 7.65 -1.74
CA LEU A 84 -10.53 6.54 -1.57
C LEU A 84 -11.27 5.29 -1.10
N GLN A 85 -12.15 5.43 -0.11
CA GLN A 85 -12.97 4.33 0.38
C GLN A 85 -13.86 3.75 -0.70
N LYS A 86 -14.53 4.61 -1.45
CA LYS A 86 -15.39 4.18 -2.55
C LYS A 86 -14.60 3.41 -3.61
N TRP A 87 -13.44 3.89 -3.98
CA TRP A 87 -12.57 3.21 -4.93
C TRP A 87 -12.17 1.82 -4.41
N MET A 88 -11.82 1.72 -3.14
CA MET A 88 -11.43 0.45 -2.52
C MET A 88 -12.59 -0.54 -2.49
N LEU A 89 -13.80 -0.07 -2.19
CA LEU A 89 -14.99 -0.91 -2.18
C LEU A 89 -15.34 -1.42 -3.59
N ASP A 90 -15.18 -0.58 -4.60
CA ASP A 90 -15.43 -0.96 -5.99
C ASP A 90 -14.40 -1.97 -6.52
N SER A 91 -13.26 -2.13 -5.82
CA SER A 91 -12.19 -3.05 -6.22
C SER A 91 -12.33 -4.45 -5.63
N PHE A 92 -13.25 -4.64 -4.72
CA PHE A 92 -13.49 -5.93 -4.08
C PHE A 92 -14.77 -6.61 -4.64
#